data_4285bf8b2b0033954c2ec9011e854e9e
#
_entry.id   4285bf8b2b0033954c2ec9011e854e9e
#
_cell.length_a   1.000
_cell.length_b   1.000
_cell.length_c   1.000
_cell.angle_alpha   90.00
_cell.angle_beta   90.00
_cell.angle_gamma   90.00
#
_symmetry.space_group_name_H-M   'P 1'
#
loop_
_entity.id
_entity.type
_entity.pdbx_description
1 polymer ?
#
loop_
_entity_poly.entity_id
_entity_poly.type
_entity_poly.pdbx_seq_one_letter_code
_entity_poly.pdbx_strand_id
1 'polypeptide(L)'
;MILFISLDSTYVRTKGEEIAGALIKTLLGELQNSINQRGLKGSVSHCSERAIPLTDSLSKAYGVKIKRTSFKFRNPKNKPDKMEERALRFFETAIDGGKKPEYYIQTFRRGNQTIHRYYKPLFVAPLCLNCHGKDNVNIPAEVLQEIRKRYPKDKARGYSEGEFRGVIRVEFKE
;
A
#
# COMPACT_ATOMS: atom_id res chain seq x y z
N MET A 1 36.36 8.05 -12.71
CA MET A 1 35.18 8.33 -13.56
C MET A 1 33.98 7.61 -12.91
N ILE A 2 33.19 8.33 -12.12
CA ILE A 2 31.99 7.74 -11.47
C ILE A 2 30.92 7.71 -12.56
N LEU A 3 30.54 6.52 -13.02
CA LEU A 3 29.37 6.35 -13.90
C LEU A 3 28.15 6.75 -13.09
N PHE A 4 27.58 7.92 -13.34
CA PHE A 4 26.22 8.24 -12.93
C PHE A 4 25.28 7.37 -13.78
N ILE A 5 24.81 6.26 -13.23
CA ILE A 5 23.73 5.49 -13.84
C ILE A 5 22.47 6.33 -13.63
N SER A 6 22.08 7.07 -14.66
CA SER A 6 20.75 7.71 -14.66
C SER A 6 19.68 6.63 -14.52
N LEU A 7 18.77 6.78 -13.53
CA LEU A 7 17.65 5.87 -13.33
C LEU A 7 16.63 6.10 -14.45
N ASP A 8 16.72 5.31 -15.52
CA ASP A 8 15.72 5.38 -16.59
C ASP A 8 14.35 4.83 -16.14
N SER A 9 13.32 5.15 -16.91
CA SER A 9 11.94 4.74 -16.62
C SER A 9 11.76 3.21 -16.61
N THR A 10 12.57 2.49 -17.40
CA THR A 10 12.53 1.01 -17.47
C THR A 10 13.07 0.40 -16.19
N TYR A 11 14.18 0.91 -15.66
CA TYR A 11 14.71 0.50 -14.37
C TYR A 11 13.71 0.76 -13.23
N VAL A 12 13.17 2.00 -13.17
CA VAL A 12 12.20 2.39 -12.15
C VAL A 12 10.95 1.51 -12.21
N ARG A 13 10.47 1.19 -13.41
CA ARG A 13 9.33 0.28 -13.60
C ARG A 13 9.66 -1.13 -13.11
N THR A 14 10.74 -1.72 -13.62
CA THR A 14 11.09 -3.13 -13.34
C THR A 14 11.39 -3.34 -11.85
N LYS A 15 12.21 -2.47 -11.27
CA LYS A 15 12.53 -2.56 -9.84
C LYS A 15 11.37 -2.16 -8.94
N GLY A 16 10.56 -1.19 -9.35
CA GLY A 16 9.35 -0.81 -8.65
C GLY A 16 8.35 -1.96 -8.55
N GLU A 17 8.13 -2.69 -9.66
CA GLU A 17 7.26 -3.86 -9.70
C GLU A 17 7.78 -5.01 -8.82
N GLU A 18 9.08 -5.33 -8.92
CA GLU A 18 9.74 -6.34 -8.10
C GLU A 18 9.55 -6.05 -6.60
N ILE A 19 9.85 -4.81 -6.19
CA ILE A 19 9.80 -4.40 -4.78
C ILE A 19 8.36 -4.34 -4.26
N ALA A 20 7.43 -3.81 -5.04
CA ALA A 20 6.02 -3.78 -4.68
C ALA A 20 5.45 -5.20 -4.55
N GLY A 21 5.81 -6.10 -5.47
CA GLY A 21 5.45 -7.52 -5.41
C GLY A 21 6.01 -8.22 -4.17
N ALA A 22 7.27 -7.95 -3.81
CA ALA A 22 7.88 -8.48 -2.59
C ALA A 22 7.13 -8.02 -1.34
N LEU A 23 6.74 -6.73 -1.25
CA LEU A 23 5.95 -6.23 -0.13
C LEU A 23 4.58 -6.88 -0.06
N ILE A 24 3.87 -7.04 -1.18
CA ILE A 24 2.56 -7.71 -1.22
C ILE A 24 2.70 -9.13 -0.69
N LYS A 25 3.65 -9.90 -1.20
CA LYS A 25 3.90 -11.29 -0.79
C LYS A 25 4.20 -11.39 0.72
N THR A 26 5.07 -10.52 1.23
CA THR A 26 5.44 -10.48 2.65
C THR A 26 4.23 -10.18 3.54
N LEU A 27 3.46 -9.15 3.21
CA LEU A 27 2.31 -8.75 4.02
C LEU A 27 1.16 -9.74 3.96
N LEU A 28 0.89 -10.34 2.80
CA LEU A 28 -0.14 -11.39 2.67
C LEU A 28 0.27 -12.66 3.41
N GLY A 29 1.53 -13.07 3.34
CA GLY A 29 2.06 -14.20 4.10
C GLY A 29 1.94 -13.99 5.60
N GLU A 30 2.32 -12.80 6.09
CA GLU A 30 2.19 -12.42 7.50
C GLU A 30 0.72 -12.42 7.95
N LEU A 31 -0.18 -11.86 7.14
CA LEU A 31 -1.62 -11.87 7.41
C LEU A 31 -2.17 -13.30 7.50
N GLN A 32 -1.86 -14.15 6.51
CA GLN A 32 -2.35 -15.52 6.48
C GLN A 32 -1.86 -16.32 7.69
N ASN A 33 -0.58 -16.21 8.03
CA ASN A 33 0.01 -16.84 9.20
C ASN A 33 -0.67 -16.36 10.49
N SER A 34 -0.93 -15.06 10.59
CA SER A 34 -1.59 -14.49 11.75
C SER A 34 -3.04 -14.97 11.88
N ILE A 35 -3.78 -15.07 10.76
CA ILE A 35 -5.15 -15.61 10.77
C ILE A 35 -5.16 -17.06 11.25
N ASN A 36 -4.25 -17.88 10.75
CA ASN A 36 -4.14 -19.29 11.11
C ASN A 36 -3.82 -19.49 12.61
N GLN A 37 -3.00 -18.61 13.19
CA GLN A 37 -2.57 -18.71 14.59
C GLN A 37 -3.50 -18.03 15.59
N ARG A 38 -4.16 -16.93 15.22
CA ARG A 38 -4.84 -15.99 16.11
C ARG A 38 -6.27 -15.67 15.72
N GLY A 39 -6.75 -16.22 14.61
CA GLY A 39 -8.04 -15.85 14.01
C GLY A 39 -8.06 -14.42 13.45
N LEU A 40 -9.18 -14.02 12.88
CA LEU A 40 -9.33 -12.69 12.24
C LEU A 40 -9.15 -11.54 13.24
N LYS A 41 -9.77 -11.61 14.42
CA LYS A 41 -9.66 -10.59 15.47
C LYS A 41 -8.20 -10.39 15.92
N GLY A 42 -7.51 -11.47 16.25
CA GLY A 42 -6.11 -11.43 16.66
C GLY A 42 -5.17 -10.91 15.57
N SER A 43 -5.53 -11.13 14.30
CA SER A 43 -4.76 -10.63 13.16
C SER A 43 -4.81 -9.13 13.01
N VAL A 44 -5.92 -8.46 13.35
CA VAL A 44 -6.00 -6.98 13.34
C VAL A 44 -4.94 -6.41 14.29
N SER A 45 -4.86 -6.96 15.49
CA SER A 45 -3.88 -6.58 16.50
C SER A 45 -2.45 -6.78 15.99
N HIS A 46 -2.14 -8.00 15.58
CA HIS A 46 -0.82 -8.37 15.09
C HIS A 46 -0.37 -7.53 13.88
N CYS A 47 -1.21 -7.40 12.85
CA CYS A 47 -0.89 -6.61 11.67
C CYS A 47 -0.72 -5.12 11.97
N SER A 48 -1.42 -4.58 12.99
CA SER A 48 -1.24 -3.18 13.41
C SER A 48 0.17 -2.88 13.89
N GLU A 49 0.82 -3.86 14.48
CA GLU A 49 2.18 -3.77 15.04
C GLU A 49 3.25 -4.15 14.02
N ARG A 50 2.96 -5.09 13.11
CA ARG A 50 3.95 -5.70 12.20
C ARG A 50 4.04 -5.04 10.83
N ALA A 51 2.94 -4.50 10.29
CA ALA A 51 2.88 -4.07 8.90
C ALA A 51 3.85 -2.91 8.56
N ILE A 52 4.06 -1.95 9.46
CA ILE A 52 5.04 -0.87 9.27
C ILE A 52 6.47 -1.39 9.40
N PRO A 53 6.86 -2.09 10.49
CA PRO A 53 8.20 -2.69 10.60
C PRO A 53 8.60 -3.57 9.42
N LEU A 54 7.69 -4.39 8.88
CA LEU A 54 7.96 -5.20 7.69
C LEU A 54 8.21 -4.34 6.44
N THR A 55 7.42 -3.29 6.25
CA THR A 55 7.62 -2.33 5.16
C THR A 55 8.97 -1.61 5.30
N ASP A 56 9.35 -1.19 6.49
CA ASP A 56 10.61 -0.52 6.78
C ASP A 56 11.81 -1.47 6.59
N SER A 57 11.67 -2.74 6.96
CA SER A 57 12.69 -3.77 6.74
C SER A 57 12.97 -3.96 5.25
N LEU A 58 11.93 -4.07 4.43
CA LEU A 58 12.09 -4.17 2.97
C LEU A 58 12.67 -2.88 2.38
N SER A 59 12.25 -1.71 2.87
CA SER A 59 12.82 -0.42 2.45
C SER A 59 14.33 -0.38 2.66
N LYS A 60 14.80 -0.85 3.80
CA LYS A 60 16.24 -0.95 4.12
C LYS A 60 16.95 -1.98 3.23
N ALA A 61 16.36 -3.16 3.06
CA ALA A 61 16.95 -4.23 2.26
C ALA A 61 17.16 -3.85 0.80
N TYR A 62 16.23 -3.09 0.22
CA TYR A 62 16.30 -2.62 -1.16
C TYR A 62 16.96 -1.23 -1.33
N GLY A 63 17.31 -0.55 -0.24
CA GLY A 63 17.90 0.79 -0.30
C GLY A 63 16.95 1.88 -0.85
N VAL A 64 15.64 1.69 -0.72
CA VAL A 64 14.58 2.58 -1.24
C VAL A 64 13.63 3.00 -0.12
N LYS A 65 12.69 3.93 -0.41
CA LYS A 65 11.59 4.20 0.50
C LYS A 65 10.31 3.55 -0.02
N ILE A 66 9.71 2.70 0.78
CA ILE A 66 8.44 2.05 0.46
C ILE A 66 7.36 2.60 1.39
N LYS A 67 6.15 2.79 0.85
CA LYS A 67 4.98 3.20 1.62
C LYS A 67 3.70 2.69 0.96
N ARG A 68 2.74 2.26 1.77
CA ARG A 68 1.37 2.04 1.32
C ARG A 68 0.57 3.29 1.62
N THR A 69 -0.25 3.74 0.69
CA THR A 69 -1.07 4.93 0.88
C THR A 69 -2.43 4.83 0.20
N SER A 70 -3.41 5.57 0.72
CA SER A 70 -4.78 5.61 0.22
C SER A 70 -5.48 6.84 0.79
N PHE A 71 -6.48 7.39 0.11
CA PHE A 71 -7.36 8.40 0.70
C PHE A 71 -8.14 7.84 1.89
N LYS A 72 -8.57 6.58 1.82
CA LYS A 72 -9.20 5.85 2.94
C LYS A 72 -8.15 5.08 3.72
N PHE A 73 -7.23 5.77 4.37
CA PHE A 73 -6.18 5.14 5.18
C PHE A 73 -6.72 4.65 6.53
N ARG A 74 -6.17 3.54 7.03
CA ARG A 74 -6.43 3.00 8.38
C ARG A 74 -5.42 3.56 9.37
N ASN A 75 -4.14 3.35 9.08
CA ASN A 75 -3.05 3.88 9.90
C ASN A 75 -2.71 5.30 9.44
N PRO A 76 -2.69 6.31 10.35
CA PRO A 76 -2.33 7.69 10.01
C PRO A 76 -0.96 7.86 9.32
N LYS A 77 0.00 6.96 9.59
CA LYS A 77 1.30 6.94 8.91
C LYS A 77 1.19 6.69 7.39
N ASN A 78 0.06 6.13 6.96
CA ASN A 78 -0.24 5.87 5.55
C ASN A 78 -1.04 7.01 4.87
N LYS A 79 -1.24 8.14 5.56
CA LYS A 79 -1.85 9.33 4.95
C LYS A 79 -1.01 9.78 3.75
N PRO A 80 -1.63 10.08 2.59
CA PRO A 80 -0.89 10.48 1.39
C PRO A 80 -0.26 11.87 1.55
N ASP A 81 0.91 12.06 0.94
CA ASP A 81 1.46 13.37 0.64
C ASP A 81 0.88 13.93 -0.67
N LYS A 82 1.19 15.20 -1.01
CA LYS A 82 0.64 15.87 -2.21
C LYS A 82 0.94 15.12 -3.53
N MET A 83 2.11 14.49 -3.63
CA MET A 83 2.47 13.74 -4.84
C MET A 83 1.77 12.38 -4.88
N GLU A 84 1.60 11.74 -3.71
CA GLU A 84 0.82 10.51 -3.55
C GLU A 84 -0.66 10.75 -3.83
N GLU A 85 -1.22 11.90 -3.43
CA GLU A 85 -2.60 12.29 -3.77
C GLU A 85 -2.81 12.40 -5.29
N ARG A 86 -1.83 12.97 -6.02
CA ARG A 86 -1.87 13.02 -7.50
C ARG A 86 -1.88 11.63 -8.12
N ALA A 87 -1.04 10.72 -7.59
CA ALA A 87 -1.02 9.34 -8.05
C ALA A 87 -2.34 8.60 -7.77
N LEU A 88 -2.91 8.77 -6.58
CA LEU A 88 -4.20 8.19 -6.23
C LEU A 88 -5.31 8.70 -7.16
N ARG A 89 -5.38 10.01 -7.41
CA ARG A 89 -6.36 10.60 -8.37
C ARG A 89 -6.17 10.10 -9.79
N PHE A 90 -4.91 9.91 -10.24
CA PHE A 90 -4.64 9.32 -11.56
C PHE A 90 -5.30 7.94 -11.69
N PHE A 91 -5.14 7.06 -10.67
CA PHE A 91 -5.77 5.74 -10.70
C PHE A 91 -7.29 5.83 -10.63
N GLU A 92 -7.86 6.64 -9.72
CA GLU A 92 -9.32 6.82 -9.61
C GLU A 92 -9.92 7.28 -10.94
N THR A 93 -9.37 8.34 -11.54
CA THR A 93 -9.85 8.86 -12.84
C THR A 93 -9.74 7.83 -13.95
N ALA A 94 -8.63 7.07 -14.01
CA ALA A 94 -8.47 6.05 -15.05
C ALA A 94 -9.46 4.90 -14.86
N ILE A 95 -9.70 4.46 -13.62
CA ILE A 95 -10.63 3.38 -13.27
C ILE A 95 -12.07 3.81 -13.57
N ASP A 96 -12.46 5.03 -13.20
CA ASP A 96 -13.78 5.60 -13.49
C ASP A 96 -14.01 5.70 -15.02
N GLY A 97 -12.94 5.93 -15.79
CA GLY A 97 -12.93 5.87 -17.25
C GLY A 97 -12.84 4.46 -17.86
N GLY A 98 -12.99 3.40 -17.06
CA GLY A 98 -12.94 2.00 -17.51
C GLY A 98 -11.54 1.45 -17.79
N LYS A 99 -10.48 2.17 -17.44
CA LYS A 99 -9.09 1.72 -17.60
C LYS A 99 -8.58 1.09 -16.32
N LYS A 100 -7.63 0.14 -16.44
CA LYS A 100 -6.95 -0.48 -15.29
C LYS A 100 -5.43 -0.36 -15.46
N PRO A 101 -4.83 0.83 -15.16
CA PRO A 101 -3.39 1.00 -15.24
C PRO A 101 -2.68 0.04 -14.29
N GLU A 102 -1.65 -0.63 -14.78
CA GLU A 102 -0.85 -1.58 -13.99
C GLU A 102 0.10 -0.86 -13.03
N TYR A 103 0.52 0.34 -13.40
CA TYR A 103 1.44 1.18 -12.63
C TYR A 103 1.33 2.65 -13.03
N TYR A 104 1.96 3.52 -12.24
CA TYR A 104 2.18 4.92 -12.55
C TYR A 104 3.57 5.34 -12.06
N ILE A 105 4.26 6.19 -12.82
CA ILE A 105 5.57 6.72 -12.45
C ILE A 105 5.50 8.25 -12.42
N GLN A 106 6.06 8.82 -11.35
CA GLN A 106 6.30 10.26 -11.22
C GLN A 106 7.80 10.52 -11.09
N THR A 107 8.28 11.51 -11.80
CA THR A 107 9.66 12.04 -11.66
C THR A 107 9.57 13.52 -11.31
N PHE A 108 10.25 13.93 -10.25
CA PHE A 108 10.29 15.32 -9.81
C PHE A 108 11.58 15.63 -9.05
N ARG A 109 11.90 16.92 -8.87
CA ARG A 109 13.05 17.35 -8.08
C ARG A 109 12.65 17.66 -6.64
N ARG A 110 13.54 17.26 -5.72
CA ARG A 110 13.47 17.60 -4.30
C ARG A 110 14.84 18.15 -3.87
N GLY A 111 14.99 19.47 -3.86
CA GLY A 111 16.29 20.10 -3.75
C GLY A 111 17.18 19.72 -4.95
N ASN A 112 18.39 19.24 -4.68
CA ASN A 112 19.35 18.83 -5.72
C ASN A 112 19.20 17.37 -6.19
N GLN A 113 18.22 16.63 -5.63
CA GLN A 113 17.99 15.22 -5.98
C GLN A 113 16.85 15.07 -6.96
N THR A 114 17.01 14.19 -7.95
CA THR A 114 15.90 13.67 -8.75
C THR A 114 15.25 12.53 -8.00
N ILE A 115 13.94 12.57 -7.88
CA ILE A 115 13.13 11.55 -7.20
C ILE A 115 12.25 10.88 -8.24
N HIS A 116 12.31 9.55 -8.27
CA HIS A 116 11.41 8.72 -9.06
C HIS A 116 10.52 7.94 -8.13
N ARG A 117 9.22 7.99 -8.35
CA ARG A 117 8.24 7.22 -7.60
C ARG A 117 7.47 6.29 -8.51
N TYR A 118 7.61 5.02 -8.28
CA TYR A 118 6.78 3.97 -8.86
C TYR A 118 5.58 3.73 -7.95
N TYR A 119 4.40 3.58 -8.55
CA TYR A 119 3.15 3.29 -7.83
C TYR A 119 2.49 2.05 -8.41
N LYS A 120 2.25 1.05 -7.54
CA LYS A 120 1.49 -0.17 -7.84
C LYS A 120 0.08 -0.02 -7.28
N PRO A 121 -0.99 -0.10 -8.10
CA PRO A 121 -2.36 -0.09 -7.58
C PRO A 121 -2.67 -1.37 -6.82
N LEU A 122 -3.47 -1.24 -5.77
CA LEU A 122 -3.99 -2.33 -4.96
C LEU A 122 -5.50 -2.37 -5.10
N PHE A 123 -6.03 -3.57 -5.30
CA PHE A 123 -7.46 -3.83 -5.37
C PHE A 123 -7.89 -4.75 -4.23
N VAL A 124 -9.13 -4.63 -3.81
CA VAL A 124 -9.69 -5.44 -2.71
C VAL A 124 -9.96 -6.85 -3.21
N ALA A 125 -9.28 -7.83 -2.62
CA ALA A 125 -9.52 -9.25 -2.83
C ALA A 125 -10.54 -9.79 -1.80
N PRO A 126 -11.15 -10.98 -2.01
CA PRO A 126 -12.11 -11.57 -1.06
C PRO A 126 -11.62 -11.59 0.38
N LEU A 127 -10.37 -12.02 0.61
CA LEU A 127 -9.77 -12.05 1.95
C LEU A 127 -9.72 -10.66 2.61
N CYS A 128 -9.56 -9.60 1.83
CA CYS A 128 -9.47 -8.22 2.33
C CYS A 128 -10.78 -7.73 2.93
N LEU A 129 -11.92 -8.27 2.48
CA LEU A 129 -13.25 -7.88 2.94
C LEU A 129 -13.47 -8.16 4.44
N ASN A 130 -12.82 -9.16 5.01
CA ASN A 130 -12.91 -9.46 6.44
C ASN A 130 -12.47 -8.29 7.34
N CYS A 131 -11.71 -7.33 6.80
CA CYS A 131 -11.23 -6.15 7.53
C CYS A 131 -11.51 -4.83 6.82
N HIS A 132 -11.82 -4.84 5.53
CA HIS A 132 -12.03 -3.66 4.70
C HIS A 132 -13.42 -3.58 4.06
N GLY A 133 -14.24 -4.61 4.19
CA GLY A 133 -15.60 -4.67 3.68
C GLY A 133 -16.59 -3.80 4.45
N LYS A 134 -17.87 -4.09 4.28
CA LYS A 134 -18.95 -3.38 4.95
C LYS A 134 -19.11 -3.88 6.39
N ASP A 135 -19.33 -2.94 7.33
CA ASP A 135 -19.55 -3.21 8.74
C ASP A 135 -20.73 -4.18 8.95
N ASN A 136 -20.55 -5.20 9.77
CA ASN A 136 -21.53 -6.22 10.09
C ASN A 136 -22.11 -7.01 8.90
N VAL A 137 -21.50 -6.87 7.71
CA VAL A 137 -21.84 -7.66 6.50
C VAL A 137 -20.65 -8.55 6.16
N ASN A 138 -19.49 -7.94 5.86
CA ASN A 138 -18.25 -8.65 5.57
C ASN A 138 -17.35 -8.73 6.80
N ILE A 139 -17.35 -7.67 7.63
CA ILE A 139 -16.51 -7.57 8.82
C ILE A 139 -17.29 -8.11 10.02
N PRO A 140 -16.85 -9.21 10.66
CA PRO A 140 -17.47 -9.70 11.88
C PRO A 140 -17.45 -8.65 13.00
N ALA A 141 -18.46 -8.64 13.86
CA ALA A 141 -18.62 -7.64 14.92
C ALA A 141 -17.40 -7.54 15.85
N GLU A 142 -16.80 -8.67 16.21
CA GLU A 142 -15.60 -8.75 17.05
C GLU A 142 -14.34 -8.17 16.36
N VAL A 143 -14.22 -8.36 15.04
CA VAL A 143 -13.15 -7.78 14.23
C VAL A 143 -13.33 -6.27 14.12
N LEU A 144 -14.56 -5.82 13.88
CA LEU A 144 -14.91 -4.41 13.82
C LEU A 144 -14.60 -3.68 15.14
N GLN A 145 -14.91 -4.32 16.27
CA GLN A 145 -14.59 -3.77 17.59
C GLN A 145 -13.07 -3.60 17.76
N GLU A 146 -12.27 -4.59 17.37
CA GLU A 146 -10.82 -4.52 17.48
C GLU A 146 -10.24 -3.44 16.53
N ILE A 147 -10.77 -3.31 15.31
CA ILE A 147 -10.41 -2.24 14.38
C ILE A 147 -10.68 -0.86 15.01
N ARG A 148 -11.86 -0.64 15.55
CA ARG A 148 -12.25 0.64 16.17
C ARG A 148 -11.39 0.99 17.38
N LYS A 149 -11.05 -0.02 18.20
CA LYS A 149 -10.15 0.16 19.34
C LYS A 149 -8.76 0.62 18.94
N ARG A 150 -8.17 0.01 17.89
CA ARG A 150 -6.81 0.32 17.46
C ARG A 150 -6.71 1.51 16.53
N TYR A 151 -7.76 1.76 15.77
CA TYR A 151 -7.83 2.81 14.76
C TYR A 151 -9.13 3.61 14.89
N PRO A 152 -9.26 4.46 15.93
CA PRO A 152 -10.51 5.22 16.16
C PRO A 152 -10.91 6.13 15.00
N LYS A 153 -9.96 6.51 14.15
CA LYS A 153 -10.17 7.34 12.94
C LYS A 153 -10.05 6.53 11.64
N ASP A 154 -10.30 5.20 11.70
CA ASP A 154 -10.24 4.32 10.53
C ASP A 154 -11.19 4.76 9.41
N LYS A 155 -10.65 4.93 8.20
CA LYS A 155 -11.39 5.26 6.99
C LYS A 155 -11.45 4.09 6.00
N ALA A 156 -10.76 2.98 6.30
CA ALA A 156 -10.49 1.89 5.35
C ALA A 156 -11.53 0.77 5.40
N ARG A 157 -12.82 1.14 5.43
CA ARG A 157 -13.95 0.20 5.44
C ARG A 157 -14.98 0.56 4.38
N GLY A 158 -15.95 -0.34 4.15
CA GLY A 158 -17.04 -0.16 3.21
C GLY A 158 -16.66 -0.48 1.75
N TYR A 159 -15.60 -1.26 1.53
CA TYR A 159 -15.20 -1.70 0.20
C TYR A 159 -15.98 -2.92 -0.26
N SER A 160 -16.13 -3.04 -1.57
CA SER A 160 -16.53 -4.25 -2.29
C SER A 160 -15.32 -4.92 -2.94
N GLU A 161 -15.45 -6.19 -3.33
CA GLU A 161 -14.41 -6.89 -4.08
C GLU A 161 -14.09 -6.19 -5.39
N GLY A 162 -12.82 -6.14 -5.75
CA GLY A 162 -12.32 -5.51 -6.97
C GLY A 162 -12.21 -3.98 -6.89
N GLU A 163 -12.69 -3.33 -5.83
CA GLU A 163 -12.53 -1.87 -5.68
C GLU A 163 -11.07 -1.46 -5.46
N PHE A 164 -10.73 -0.28 -5.99
CA PHE A 164 -9.41 0.31 -5.80
C PHE A 164 -9.20 0.69 -4.33
N ARG A 165 -8.17 0.08 -3.72
CA ARG A 165 -7.87 0.24 -2.29
C ARG A 165 -6.86 1.34 -2.01
N GLY A 166 -5.98 1.60 -2.96
CA GLY A 166 -4.86 2.51 -2.82
C GLY A 166 -3.63 2.02 -3.57
N VAL A 167 -2.45 2.47 -3.19
CA VAL A 167 -1.21 2.15 -3.90
C VAL A 167 -0.07 1.76 -2.95
N ILE A 168 0.87 0.98 -3.45
CA ILE A 168 2.23 0.88 -2.93
C ILE A 168 3.08 1.88 -3.71
N ARG A 169 3.77 2.75 -3.00
CA ARG A 169 4.77 3.66 -3.55
C ARG A 169 6.17 3.12 -3.25
N VAL A 170 7.01 3.05 -4.28
CA VAL A 170 8.46 2.80 -4.17
C VAL A 170 9.18 4.06 -4.64
N GLU A 171 9.98 4.69 -3.78
CA GLU A 171 10.69 5.94 -4.07
C GLU A 171 12.18 5.65 -4.22
N PHE A 172 12.70 5.97 -5.40
CA PHE A 172 14.13 5.94 -5.75
C PHE A 172 14.67 7.37 -5.73
N LYS A 173 15.95 7.52 -5.37
CA LYS A 173 16.67 8.79 -5.37
C LYS A 173 17.88 8.69 -6.31
N GLU A 174 18.08 9.74 -7.10
CA GLU A 174 19.22 9.96 -7.94
C GLU A 174 19.95 11.25 -7.55
#